data_5589f620e4d30babc448df8f2a1584fa
#
_entry.id   5589f620e4d30babc448df8f2a1584fa
#
_cell.length_a   1.000
_cell.length_b   1.000
_cell.length_c   1.000
_cell.angle_alpha   90.00
_cell.angle_beta   90.00
_cell.angle_gamma   90.00
#
_symmetry.space_group_name_H-M   'P 1'
#
loop_
_entity.id
_entity.type
_entity.pdbx_description
1 polymer ?
#
loop_
_entity_poly.entity_id
_entity_poly.type
_entity_poly.pdbx_seq_one_letter_code
_entity_poly.pdbx_strand_id
1 'polypeptide(L)'
;MTSNDPLPPHGFYPVSLNLVGRTCVVIGPPDDREAVEKVDALREVDAEVRWIQDAAKLRDEDVTDAFFVISTPQDEALSARLRALADRHKFLLCCIDQPLYGFVAMQAIAKAGRVQVGISTGGVAPRVGKALKEALQGVFDAKFRRFVDALAERKLHNRSVLACDGAARRSAMIEAADGFALEIRTTYPRWFEDEEAQR
;
A
#
# COMPACT_ATOMS: atom_id res chain seq x y z
N MET A 1 -15.77 4.61 -28.62
CA MET A 1 -14.98 3.54 -27.99
C MET A 1 -15.95 2.59 -27.32
N THR A 2 -16.09 1.37 -27.82
CA THR A 2 -17.05 0.38 -27.35
C THR A 2 -16.56 -0.24 -26.06
N SER A 3 -17.43 -0.36 -25.06
CA SER A 3 -17.18 -0.77 -23.67
C SER A 3 -16.74 -2.24 -23.49
N ASN A 4 -16.14 -2.87 -24.49
CA ASN A 4 -15.76 -4.28 -24.48
C ASN A 4 -14.26 -4.51 -24.66
N ASP A 5 -13.42 -3.47 -24.61
CA ASP A 5 -11.97 -3.70 -24.54
C ASP A 5 -11.60 -4.26 -23.17
N PRO A 6 -10.93 -5.41 -23.12
CA PRO A 6 -10.45 -5.95 -21.84
C PRO A 6 -9.55 -4.88 -21.19
N LEU A 7 -9.76 -4.64 -19.89
CA LEU A 7 -8.87 -3.77 -19.11
C LEU A 7 -7.42 -4.17 -19.40
N PRO A 8 -6.55 -3.21 -19.73
CA PRO A 8 -5.16 -3.54 -19.99
C PRO A 8 -4.58 -4.30 -18.79
N PRO A 9 -3.79 -5.35 -19.01
CA PRO A 9 -3.22 -6.12 -17.92
C PRO A 9 -2.37 -5.21 -17.03
N HIS A 10 -2.80 -4.98 -15.80
CA HIS A 10 -2.02 -4.25 -14.81
C HIS A 10 -0.96 -5.19 -14.25
N GLY A 11 0.29 -5.00 -14.66
CA GLY A 11 1.45 -5.75 -14.17
C GLY A 11 2.01 -5.19 -12.86
N PHE A 12 1.16 -4.80 -11.88
CA PHE A 12 1.64 -4.26 -10.62
C PHE A 12 2.30 -5.35 -9.77
N TYR A 13 3.58 -5.14 -9.46
CA TYR A 13 4.34 -5.99 -8.55
C TYR A 13 4.23 -5.46 -7.11
N PRO A 14 3.79 -6.27 -6.12
CA PRO A 14 3.63 -5.81 -4.75
C PRO A 14 4.98 -5.58 -4.08
N VAL A 15 5.19 -4.37 -3.60
CA VAL A 15 6.39 -3.96 -2.87
C VAL A 15 6.04 -3.09 -1.68
N SER A 16 6.93 -3.04 -0.70
CA SER A 16 6.92 -2.04 0.35
C SER A 16 8.05 -1.05 0.10
N LEU A 17 7.74 0.24 0.09
CA LEU A 17 8.71 1.30 -0.10
C LEU A 17 9.27 1.77 1.25
N ASN A 18 10.59 1.92 1.35
CA ASN A 18 11.22 2.63 2.45
C ASN A 18 11.33 4.12 2.08
N LEU A 19 10.52 4.94 2.72
CA LEU A 19 10.40 6.37 2.41
C LEU A 19 11.08 7.28 3.45
N VAL A 20 11.76 6.72 4.46
CA VAL A 20 12.48 7.51 5.48
C VAL A 20 13.45 8.49 4.81
N GLY A 21 13.26 9.80 5.06
CA GLY A 21 14.08 10.86 4.49
C GLY A 21 13.99 10.99 2.97
N ARG A 22 12.97 10.43 2.32
CA ARG A 22 12.74 10.59 0.88
C ARG A 22 11.74 11.72 0.63
N THR A 23 12.04 12.57 -0.33
CA THR A 23 11.11 13.61 -0.77
C THR A 23 9.90 12.95 -1.45
N CYS A 24 8.74 13.14 -0.84
CA CYS A 24 7.46 12.70 -1.37
C CYS A 24 6.56 13.91 -1.63
N VAL A 25 5.94 13.99 -2.79
CA VAL A 25 5.07 15.11 -3.17
C VAL A 25 3.63 14.61 -3.22
N VAL A 26 2.73 15.32 -2.53
CA VAL A 26 1.29 15.11 -2.65
C VAL A 26 0.68 16.32 -3.34
N ILE A 27 -0.11 16.09 -4.37
CA ILE A 27 -0.84 17.12 -5.12
C ILE A 27 -2.32 16.88 -4.87
N GLY A 28 -2.99 17.87 -4.30
CA GLY A 28 -4.43 17.82 -4.01
C GLY A 28 -4.82 18.86 -2.96
N PRO A 29 -6.08 19.37 -3.01
CA PRO A 29 -6.53 20.44 -2.13
C PRO A 29 -6.70 19.97 -0.69
N PRO A 30 -6.66 20.88 0.31
CA PRO A 30 -6.70 20.53 1.72
C PRO A 30 -8.08 20.07 2.22
N ASP A 31 -9.11 20.28 1.46
CA ASP A 31 -10.48 19.77 1.69
C ASP A 31 -10.70 18.38 1.05
N ASP A 32 -9.75 17.91 0.24
CA ASP A 32 -9.75 16.53 -0.25
C ASP A 32 -9.24 15.58 0.83
N ARG A 33 -10.16 14.79 1.37
CA ARG A 33 -9.84 13.79 2.39
C ARG A 33 -8.75 12.81 1.96
N GLU A 34 -8.74 12.42 0.68
CA GLU A 34 -7.74 11.50 0.15
C GLU A 34 -6.34 12.13 0.19
N ALA A 35 -6.19 13.40 -0.22
CA ALA A 35 -4.92 14.11 -0.15
C ALA A 35 -4.41 14.20 1.29
N VAL A 36 -5.27 14.56 2.25
CA VAL A 36 -4.94 14.62 3.68
C VAL A 36 -4.45 13.25 4.17
N GLU A 37 -5.20 12.18 3.90
CA GLU A 37 -4.82 10.81 4.31
C GLU A 37 -3.47 10.38 3.73
N LYS A 38 -3.12 10.79 2.50
CA LYS A 38 -1.80 10.48 1.91
C LYS A 38 -0.68 11.27 2.56
N VAL A 39 -0.90 12.56 2.83
CA VAL A 39 0.08 13.40 3.54
C VAL A 39 0.38 12.81 4.92
N ASP A 40 -0.64 12.45 5.69
CA ASP A 40 -0.47 11.90 7.02
C ASP A 40 0.21 10.54 7.00
N ALA A 41 -0.19 9.64 6.07
CA ALA A 41 0.43 8.32 5.92
C ALA A 41 1.92 8.40 5.53
N LEU A 42 2.32 9.39 4.72
CA LEU A 42 3.72 9.61 4.36
C LEU A 42 4.53 10.16 5.54
N ARG A 43 3.94 11.04 6.35
CA ARG A 43 4.56 11.55 7.58
C ARG A 43 4.74 10.47 8.64
N GLU A 44 3.77 9.54 8.77
CA GLU A 44 3.88 8.39 9.69
C GLU A 44 5.09 7.49 9.41
N VAL A 45 5.64 7.52 8.21
CA VAL A 45 6.81 6.73 7.80
C VAL A 45 8.08 7.58 7.63
N ASP A 46 8.12 8.77 8.25
CA ASP A 46 9.24 9.70 8.24
C ASP A 46 9.69 10.13 6.84
N ALA A 47 8.75 10.25 5.89
CA ALA A 47 9.03 10.86 4.58
C ALA A 47 9.08 12.40 4.70
N GLU A 48 9.90 13.03 3.85
CA GLU A 48 9.90 14.49 3.68
C GLU A 48 8.76 14.88 2.74
N VAL A 49 7.64 15.39 3.29
CA VAL A 49 6.42 15.64 2.53
C VAL A 49 6.36 17.08 2.04
N ARG A 50 6.29 17.24 0.71
CA ARG A 50 5.92 18.48 0.03
C ARG A 50 4.48 18.40 -0.41
N TRP A 51 3.60 19.24 0.14
CA TRP A 51 2.18 19.24 -0.19
C TRP A 51 1.80 20.42 -1.07
N ILE A 52 1.40 20.14 -2.32
CA ILE A 52 0.94 21.12 -3.30
C ILE A 52 -0.59 21.13 -3.27
N GLN A 53 -1.15 22.07 -2.52
CA GLN A 53 -2.59 22.14 -2.26
C GLN A 53 -3.40 22.68 -3.44
N ASP A 54 -2.77 23.35 -4.38
CA ASP A 54 -3.39 23.90 -5.58
C ASP A 54 -2.62 23.39 -6.81
N ALA A 55 -3.25 22.45 -7.53
CA ALA A 55 -2.66 21.85 -8.72
C ALA A 55 -2.35 22.85 -9.83
N ALA A 56 -3.07 23.99 -9.89
CA ALA A 56 -2.80 25.05 -10.86
C ALA A 56 -1.48 25.78 -10.59
N LYS A 57 -0.95 25.71 -9.37
CA LYS A 57 0.33 26.29 -8.98
C LYS A 57 1.51 25.33 -9.10
N LEU A 58 1.25 24.08 -9.51
CA LEU A 58 2.30 23.09 -9.71
C LEU A 58 3.28 23.55 -10.80
N ARG A 59 4.55 23.66 -10.45
CA ARG A 59 5.66 23.87 -11.38
C ARG A 59 6.40 22.55 -11.59
N ASP A 60 7.07 22.40 -12.73
CA ASP A 60 7.81 21.17 -13.03
C ASP A 60 8.94 20.93 -12.00
N GLU A 61 9.56 22.02 -11.50
CA GLU A 61 10.62 21.94 -10.50
C GLU A 61 10.15 21.32 -9.18
N ASP A 62 8.87 21.44 -8.85
CA ASP A 62 8.31 20.95 -7.59
C ASP A 62 8.34 19.41 -7.45
N VAL A 63 8.54 18.69 -8.56
CA VAL A 63 8.55 17.22 -8.60
C VAL A 63 9.87 16.62 -9.13
N THR A 64 10.84 17.44 -9.58
CA THR A 64 12.06 16.94 -10.23
C THR A 64 12.98 16.16 -9.30
N ASP A 65 13.00 16.48 -8.01
CA ASP A 65 13.78 15.84 -6.95
C ASP A 65 12.96 14.82 -6.13
N ALA A 66 11.69 14.61 -6.51
CA ALA A 66 10.81 13.70 -5.80
C ALA A 66 11.23 12.23 -6.02
N PHE A 67 11.12 11.44 -4.96
CA PHE A 67 11.19 9.99 -5.05
C PHE A 67 9.81 9.39 -5.38
N PHE A 68 8.75 9.95 -4.77
CA PHE A 68 7.40 9.49 -4.96
C PHE A 68 6.41 10.66 -5.05
N VAL A 69 5.54 10.64 -6.05
CA VAL A 69 4.52 11.67 -6.28
C VAL A 69 3.14 11.00 -6.26
N ILE A 70 2.22 11.58 -5.49
CA ILE A 70 0.82 11.16 -5.42
C ILE A 70 -0.04 12.34 -5.87
N SER A 71 -0.89 12.12 -6.87
CA SER A 71 -1.87 13.10 -7.38
C SER A 71 -3.27 12.60 -7.12
N THR A 72 -4.09 13.39 -6.40
CA THR A 72 -5.49 13.05 -6.11
C THR A 72 -6.50 13.69 -7.06
N PRO A 73 -6.22 14.85 -7.71
CA PRO A 73 -7.15 15.40 -8.70
C PRO A 73 -7.37 14.43 -9.87
N GLN A 74 -8.64 14.24 -10.23
CA GLN A 74 -9.03 13.45 -11.41
C GLN A 74 -8.98 14.30 -12.68
N ASP A 75 -7.80 14.82 -13.00
CA ASP A 75 -7.51 15.66 -14.15
C ASP A 75 -6.55 14.92 -15.09
N GLU A 76 -7.06 14.53 -16.27
CA GLU A 76 -6.27 13.78 -17.26
C GLU A 76 -5.08 14.58 -17.80
N ALA A 77 -5.24 15.89 -17.99
CA ALA A 77 -4.17 16.74 -18.51
C ALA A 77 -3.02 16.85 -17.48
N LEU A 78 -3.37 17.03 -16.20
CA LEU A 78 -2.42 17.00 -15.10
C LEU A 78 -1.73 15.64 -15.00
N SER A 79 -2.48 14.56 -15.06
CA SER A 79 -1.95 13.18 -14.94
C SER A 79 -1.01 12.85 -16.10
N ALA A 80 -1.35 13.25 -17.34
CA ALA A 80 -0.48 13.08 -18.51
C ALA A 80 0.81 13.90 -18.38
N ARG A 81 0.73 15.15 -17.89
CA ARG A 81 1.90 16.01 -17.60
C ARG A 81 2.80 15.35 -16.55
N LEU A 82 2.23 14.91 -15.43
CA LEU A 82 2.97 14.25 -14.37
C LEU A 82 3.63 12.94 -14.86
N ARG A 83 2.94 12.18 -15.72
CA ARG A 83 3.51 10.98 -16.35
C ARG A 83 4.74 11.30 -17.20
N ALA A 84 4.68 12.35 -18.02
CA ALA A 84 5.82 12.75 -18.83
C ALA A 84 7.02 13.22 -17.96
N LEU A 85 6.75 13.92 -16.85
CA LEU A 85 7.77 14.30 -15.87
C LEU A 85 8.35 13.07 -15.15
N ALA A 86 7.50 12.11 -14.76
CA ALA A 86 7.95 10.88 -14.11
C ALA A 86 8.81 10.02 -15.04
N ASP A 87 8.48 9.93 -16.33
CA ASP A 87 9.32 9.25 -17.33
C ASP A 87 10.69 9.93 -17.51
N ARG A 88 10.75 11.27 -17.38
CA ARG A 88 11.98 12.05 -17.51
C ARG A 88 12.83 11.99 -16.25
N HIS A 89 12.25 12.22 -15.09
CA HIS A 89 12.95 12.38 -13.81
C HIS A 89 13.02 11.11 -12.97
N LYS A 90 12.31 10.04 -13.38
CA LYS A 90 12.34 8.70 -12.80
C LYS A 90 11.80 8.62 -11.36
N PHE A 91 10.89 9.50 -10.98
CA PHE A 91 10.15 9.33 -9.75
C PHE A 91 9.00 8.33 -9.89
N LEU A 92 8.60 7.71 -8.80
CA LEU A 92 7.41 6.88 -8.74
C LEU A 92 6.16 7.77 -8.77
N LEU A 93 5.18 7.44 -9.59
CA LEU A 93 3.94 8.22 -9.74
C LEU A 93 2.72 7.36 -9.43
N CYS A 94 1.86 7.88 -8.57
CA CYS A 94 0.52 7.37 -8.33
C CYS A 94 -0.51 8.46 -8.68
N CYS A 95 -1.35 8.22 -9.68
CA CYS A 95 -2.52 9.03 -9.96
C CYS A 95 -3.74 8.30 -9.42
N ILE A 96 -4.39 8.84 -8.39
CA ILE A 96 -5.54 8.21 -7.74
C ILE A 96 -6.67 8.10 -8.76
N ASP A 97 -7.31 6.94 -8.82
CA ASP A 97 -8.37 6.58 -9.76
C ASP A 97 -8.04 6.69 -11.27
N GLN A 98 -6.77 6.96 -11.59
CA GLN A 98 -6.26 7.07 -12.96
C GLN A 98 -5.01 6.17 -13.16
N PRO A 99 -5.13 4.85 -13.00
CA PRO A 99 -3.98 3.92 -12.98
C PRO A 99 -3.19 3.88 -14.29
N LEU A 100 -3.79 4.30 -15.42
CA LEU A 100 -3.10 4.35 -16.73
C LEU A 100 -1.92 5.34 -16.74
N TYR A 101 -1.98 6.37 -15.91
CA TYR A 101 -0.92 7.40 -15.83
C TYR A 101 0.13 7.07 -14.77
N GLY A 102 -0.19 6.21 -13.79
CA GLY A 102 0.69 5.87 -12.68
C GLY A 102 1.63 4.69 -12.95
N PHE A 103 2.72 4.62 -12.19
CA PHE A 103 3.56 3.42 -12.04
C PHE A 103 3.23 2.65 -10.78
N VAL A 104 2.52 3.30 -9.85
CA VAL A 104 2.16 2.77 -8.53
C VAL A 104 0.66 2.77 -8.39
N ALA A 105 0.09 1.66 -7.92
CA ALA A 105 -1.29 1.57 -7.48
C ALA A 105 -1.31 1.41 -5.96
N MET A 106 -2.14 2.22 -5.29
CA MET A 106 -2.31 2.12 -3.84
C MET A 106 -3.12 0.89 -3.49
N GLN A 107 -2.69 0.21 -2.44
CA GLN A 107 -3.35 -0.98 -1.90
C GLN A 107 -4.22 -0.62 -0.70
N ALA A 108 -5.28 -1.39 -0.46
CA ALA A 108 -5.97 -1.33 0.81
C ALA A 108 -5.08 -1.96 1.89
N ILE A 109 -4.80 -1.24 2.98
CA ILE A 109 -3.86 -1.67 4.02
C ILE A 109 -4.61 -2.02 5.30
N ALA A 110 -4.42 -3.25 5.82
CA ALA A 110 -4.74 -3.62 7.18
C ALA A 110 -3.46 -3.52 8.05
N LYS A 111 -3.55 -2.85 9.21
CA LYS A 111 -2.39 -2.56 10.07
C LYS A 111 -2.59 -3.06 11.49
N ALA A 112 -1.56 -3.65 12.09
CA ALA A 112 -1.47 -3.91 13.52
C ALA A 112 -0.03 -3.71 14.02
N GLY A 113 0.25 -2.54 14.54
CA GLY A 113 1.61 -2.16 14.94
C GLY A 113 2.57 -2.27 13.73
N ARG A 114 3.56 -3.14 13.85
CA ARG A 114 4.59 -3.38 12.81
C ARG A 114 4.10 -4.23 11.63
N VAL A 115 2.97 -4.92 11.78
CA VAL A 115 2.42 -5.76 10.71
C VAL A 115 1.55 -4.91 9.80
N GLN A 116 1.82 -5.01 8.51
CA GLN A 116 1.02 -4.40 7.45
C GLN A 116 0.71 -5.44 6.39
N VAL A 117 -0.54 -5.51 5.96
CA VAL A 117 -0.99 -6.38 4.87
C VAL A 117 -1.59 -5.50 3.79
N GLY A 118 -0.93 -5.45 2.64
CA GLY A 118 -1.43 -4.79 1.44
C GLY A 118 -2.33 -5.71 0.64
N ILE A 119 -3.49 -5.22 0.24
CA ILE A 119 -4.50 -5.96 -0.51
C ILE A 119 -4.73 -5.24 -1.83
N SER A 120 -4.46 -5.92 -2.93
CA SER A 120 -4.76 -5.45 -4.28
C SER A 120 -5.70 -6.43 -4.96
N THR A 121 -6.71 -5.91 -5.64
CA THR A 121 -7.62 -6.69 -6.48
C THR A 121 -7.43 -6.39 -7.97
N GLY A 122 -6.32 -5.74 -8.32
CA GLY A 122 -6.06 -5.30 -9.70
C GLY A 122 -7.07 -4.28 -10.24
N GLY A 123 -7.81 -3.61 -9.34
CA GLY A 123 -8.87 -2.66 -9.73
C GLY A 123 -10.22 -3.28 -10.07
N VAL A 124 -10.30 -4.63 -10.20
CA VAL A 124 -11.53 -5.31 -10.66
C VAL A 124 -12.58 -5.51 -9.57
N ALA A 125 -12.17 -5.54 -8.29
CA ALA A 125 -13.08 -5.86 -7.18
C ALA A 125 -12.81 -5.02 -5.92
N PRO A 126 -13.00 -3.69 -5.94
CA PRO A 126 -12.67 -2.82 -4.81
C PRO A 126 -13.46 -3.17 -3.55
N ARG A 127 -14.71 -3.63 -3.68
CA ARG A 127 -15.52 -4.09 -2.53
C ARG A 127 -14.96 -5.34 -1.87
N VAL A 128 -14.40 -6.28 -2.66
CA VAL A 128 -13.72 -7.47 -2.12
C VAL A 128 -12.44 -7.06 -1.38
N GLY A 129 -11.66 -6.14 -1.94
CA GLY A 129 -10.48 -5.58 -1.28
C GLY A 129 -10.82 -4.93 0.06
N LYS A 130 -11.92 -4.16 0.12
CA LYS A 130 -12.42 -3.55 1.36
C LYS A 130 -12.84 -4.60 2.39
N ALA A 131 -13.62 -5.61 1.98
CA ALA A 131 -14.07 -6.69 2.86
C ALA A 131 -12.89 -7.48 3.44
N LEU A 132 -11.88 -7.80 2.62
CA LEU A 132 -10.64 -8.45 3.07
C LEU A 132 -9.88 -7.59 4.08
N LYS A 133 -9.75 -6.27 3.82
CA LYS A 133 -9.14 -5.34 4.77
C LYS A 133 -9.89 -5.33 6.10
N GLU A 134 -11.21 -5.21 6.08
CA GLU A 134 -12.04 -5.16 7.29
C GLU A 134 -11.94 -6.47 8.08
N ALA A 135 -11.99 -7.63 7.42
CA ALA A 135 -11.84 -8.93 8.05
C ALA A 135 -10.47 -9.07 8.75
N LEU A 136 -9.38 -8.74 8.04
CA LEU A 136 -8.04 -8.77 8.62
C LEU A 136 -7.87 -7.77 9.76
N GLN A 137 -8.43 -6.57 9.62
CA GLN A 137 -8.38 -5.56 10.67
C GLN A 137 -9.12 -6.01 11.94
N GLY A 138 -10.20 -6.77 11.81
CA GLY A 138 -10.94 -7.38 12.92
C GLY A 138 -10.15 -8.46 13.67
N VAL A 139 -9.28 -9.18 12.96
CA VAL A 139 -8.39 -10.21 13.55
C VAL A 139 -7.18 -9.59 14.24
N PHE A 140 -6.74 -8.42 13.80
CA PHE A 140 -5.57 -7.69 14.34
C PHE A 140 -5.92 -6.95 15.64
N ASP A 141 -6.30 -7.71 16.65
CA ASP A 141 -6.67 -7.21 17.98
C ASP A 141 -5.45 -6.79 18.83
N ALA A 142 -5.72 -6.38 20.06
CA ALA A 142 -4.68 -6.00 21.02
C ALA A 142 -3.76 -7.19 21.42
N LYS A 143 -4.28 -8.43 21.41
CA LYS A 143 -3.51 -9.63 21.70
C LYS A 143 -2.52 -9.92 20.58
N PHE A 144 -2.96 -9.81 19.32
CA PHE A 144 -2.10 -9.96 18.14
C PHE A 144 -0.96 -8.93 18.16
N ARG A 145 -1.25 -7.65 18.47
CA ARG A 145 -0.20 -6.61 18.57
C ARG A 145 0.84 -6.97 19.62
N ARG A 146 0.41 -7.34 20.83
CA ARG A 146 1.35 -7.77 21.89
C ARG A 146 2.19 -8.98 21.49
N PHE A 147 1.60 -9.94 20.78
CA PHE A 147 2.34 -11.09 20.28
C PHE A 147 3.44 -10.69 19.29
N VAL A 148 3.13 -9.80 18.34
CA VAL A 148 4.11 -9.29 17.37
C VAL A 148 5.22 -8.48 18.06
N ASP A 149 4.88 -7.67 19.07
CA ASP A 149 5.86 -6.91 19.85
C ASP A 149 6.77 -7.86 20.63
N ALA A 150 6.23 -8.89 21.25
CA ALA A 150 7.02 -9.93 21.94
C ALA A 150 7.97 -10.67 20.97
N LEU A 151 7.54 -10.95 19.74
CA LEU A 151 8.44 -11.52 18.72
C LEU A 151 9.55 -10.55 18.31
N ALA A 152 9.27 -9.25 18.25
CA ALA A 152 10.28 -8.24 17.95
C ALA A 152 11.34 -8.15 19.07
N GLU A 153 10.91 -8.18 20.32
CA GLU A 153 11.81 -8.22 21.50
C GLU A 153 12.68 -9.49 21.50
N ARG A 154 12.09 -10.67 21.26
CA ARG A 154 12.85 -11.94 21.13
C ARG A 154 13.87 -11.87 19.99
N LYS A 155 13.52 -11.26 18.86
CA LYS A 155 14.44 -11.09 17.75
C LYS A 155 15.64 -10.22 18.13
N LEU A 156 15.43 -9.14 18.89
CA LEU A 156 16.51 -8.28 19.39
C LEU A 156 17.39 -9.03 20.40
N HIS A 157 16.78 -9.75 21.34
CA HIS A 157 17.49 -10.58 22.30
C HIS A 157 18.35 -11.64 21.60
N ASN A 158 17.78 -12.39 20.65
CA ASN A 158 18.51 -13.42 19.90
C ASN A 158 19.68 -12.83 19.09
N ARG A 159 19.59 -11.58 18.62
CA ARG A 159 20.71 -10.89 17.98
C ARG A 159 21.88 -10.63 18.92
N SER A 160 21.63 -10.37 20.20
CA SER A 160 22.68 -10.14 21.20
C SER A 160 23.30 -11.44 21.70
N VAL A 161 22.48 -12.47 21.95
CA VAL A 161 22.97 -13.75 22.54
C VAL A 161 23.54 -14.71 21.49
N LEU A 162 23.00 -14.69 20.27
CA LEU A 162 23.39 -15.57 19.16
C LEU A 162 24.07 -14.78 18.03
N ALA A 163 24.93 -13.82 18.41
CA ALA A 163 25.47 -12.83 17.47
C ALA A 163 26.12 -13.44 16.23
N CYS A 164 26.87 -14.52 16.39
CA CYS A 164 27.65 -15.17 15.33
C CYS A 164 26.92 -16.33 14.65
N ASP A 165 25.75 -16.77 15.14
CA ASP A 165 25.02 -17.93 14.62
C ASP A 165 23.68 -17.52 13.96
N GLY A 166 23.73 -17.30 12.65
CA GLY A 166 22.55 -16.94 11.86
C GLY A 166 21.52 -18.08 11.75
N ALA A 167 21.94 -19.34 11.80
CA ALA A 167 21.07 -20.50 11.74
C ALA A 167 20.31 -20.67 13.04
N ALA A 168 21.00 -20.60 14.20
CA ALA A 168 20.37 -20.65 15.50
C ALA A 168 19.37 -19.49 15.70
N ARG A 169 19.70 -18.26 15.28
CA ARG A 169 18.74 -17.13 15.31
C ARG A 169 17.48 -17.39 14.52
N ARG A 170 17.60 -17.99 13.35
CA ARG A 170 16.45 -18.34 12.50
C ARG A 170 15.59 -19.42 13.16
N SER A 171 16.21 -20.49 13.66
CA SER A 171 15.53 -21.58 14.36
C SER A 171 14.75 -21.09 15.57
N ALA A 172 15.38 -20.26 16.41
CA ALA A 172 14.75 -19.68 17.60
C ALA A 172 13.56 -18.78 17.26
N MET A 173 13.55 -18.09 16.10
CA MET A 173 12.41 -17.29 15.68
C MET A 173 11.28 -18.13 15.07
N ILE A 174 11.60 -19.26 14.42
CA ILE A 174 10.60 -20.22 13.94
C ILE A 174 9.88 -20.83 15.15
N GLU A 175 10.62 -21.33 16.14
CA GLU A 175 10.08 -21.88 17.38
C GLU A 175 9.22 -20.87 18.15
N ALA A 176 9.66 -19.61 18.22
CA ALA A 176 8.91 -18.55 18.90
C ALA A 176 7.55 -18.22 18.24
N ALA A 177 7.38 -18.52 16.96
CA ALA A 177 6.14 -18.33 16.22
C ALA A 177 5.33 -19.62 16.05
N ASP A 178 5.85 -20.74 16.53
CA ASP A 178 5.16 -22.04 16.41
C ASP A 178 3.80 -22.02 17.11
N GLY A 179 2.82 -22.67 16.50
CA GLY A 179 1.42 -22.68 16.97
C GLY A 179 0.62 -21.41 16.65
N PHE A 180 1.24 -20.37 16.01
CA PHE A 180 0.44 -19.27 15.49
C PHE A 180 -0.31 -19.73 14.24
N ALA A 181 -1.64 -19.59 14.26
CA ALA A 181 -2.51 -19.91 13.13
C ALA A 181 -3.53 -18.79 12.91
N LEU A 182 -3.89 -18.58 11.66
CA LEU A 182 -4.93 -17.66 11.24
C LEU A 182 -5.97 -18.44 10.44
N GLU A 183 -7.22 -18.43 10.90
CA GLU A 183 -8.35 -19.04 10.20
C GLU A 183 -9.23 -17.95 9.60
N ILE A 184 -9.50 -18.07 8.31
CA ILE A 184 -10.36 -17.14 7.56
C ILE A 184 -11.46 -17.97 6.89
N ARG A 185 -12.72 -17.56 7.07
CA ARG A 185 -13.86 -18.13 6.35
C ARG A 185 -14.32 -17.13 5.28
N THR A 186 -14.60 -17.66 4.09
CA THR A 186 -15.19 -16.90 2.99
C THR A 186 -16.62 -17.35 2.75
N THR A 187 -17.49 -16.39 2.40
CA THR A 187 -18.83 -16.64 1.91
C THR A 187 -18.98 -15.93 0.58
N TYR A 188 -19.71 -16.51 -0.33
CA TYR A 188 -19.87 -15.99 -1.67
C TYR A 188 -21.30 -15.49 -1.91
N PRO A 189 -21.49 -14.53 -2.84
CA PRO A 189 -22.82 -14.15 -3.26
C PRO A 189 -23.59 -15.34 -3.85
N ARG A 190 -24.90 -15.37 -3.63
CA ARG A 190 -25.77 -16.48 -4.07
C ARG A 190 -25.67 -16.74 -5.58
N TRP A 191 -25.61 -15.68 -6.40
CA TRP A 191 -25.47 -15.84 -7.84
C TRP A 191 -24.23 -16.64 -8.26
N PHE A 192 -23.12 -16.46 -7.54
CA PHE A 192 -21.87 -17.19 -7.82
C PHE A 192 -21.96 -18.64 -7.40
N GLU A 193 -22.55 -18.91 -6.22
CA GLU A 193 -22.77 -20.30 -5.75
C GLU A 193 -23.74 -21.06 -6.68
N ASP A 194 -24.78 -20.38 -7.20
CA ASP A 194 -25.73 -20.97 -8.15
C ASP A 194 -25.06 -21.31 -9.50
N GLU A 195 -24.14 -20.47 -9.99
CA GLU A 195 -23.35 -20.74 -11.22
C GLU A 195 -22.32 -21.86 -11.03
N GLU A 196 -21.65 -21.94 -9.89
CA GLU A 196 -20.70 -23.03 -9.59
C GLU A 196 -21.42 -24.37 -9.45
N ALA A 197 -22.63 -24.40 -8.91
CA ALA A 197 -23.44 -25.63 -8.81
C ALA A 197 -23.93 -26.17 -10.17
N GLN A 198 -23.89 -25.34 -11.24
CA GLN A 198 -24.27 -25.72 -12.61
C GLN A 198 -23.09 -26.17 -13.48
N ARG A 199 -21.84 -26.07 -12.99
CA ARG A 199 -20.61 -26.51 -13.66
C ARG A 199 -20.25 -27.96 -13.31
#